data_943e9b3d25a062e53ce5647d92050404
#
_entry.id   943e9b3d25a062e53ce5647d92050404
#
_cell.length_a   1.000
_cell.length_b   1.000
_cell.length_c   1.000
_cell.angle_alpha   90.00
_cell.angle_beta   90.00
_cell.angle_gamma   90.00
#
_symmetry.space_group_name_H-M   'P 1'
#
loop_
_entity.id
_entity.type
_entity.pdbx_description
1 polymer ?
#
loop_
_entity_poly.entity_id
_entity_poly.type
_entity_poly.pdbx_seq_one_letter_code
_entity_poly.pdbx_strand_id
1 'polypeptide(L)'
;MRDIHTFAGGYLRPEATERTASAHLYGRAGKRLFDIVLALLLLPVLAPVILVLSALIRMDGGPVFFAHERIGRNGARFNCLKIRSMVPDAETVLKSYLAANIHAAREWEMRFKLTDDPRITSVGLFLRRTGLD
;
A
#
# COMPACT_ATOMS: atom_id res chain seq x y z
N MET A 1 72.12 6.39 -8.38
CA MET A 1 72.12 7.83 -8.32
C MET A 1 70.88 8.32 -9.03
N ARG A 2 69.76 8.47 -8.32
CA ARG A 2 68.55 9.31 -8.65
C ARG A 2 67.56 9.11 -7.55
N ASP A 3 67.36 10.16 -6.80
CA ASP A 3 66.48 10.22 -5.66
C ASP A 3 65.05 10.23 -6.11
N ILE A 4 64.22 9.37 -5.53
CA ILE A 4 62.78 9.34 -5.74
C ILE A 4 62.12 9.99 -4.56
N HIS A 5 61.67 11.23 -4.77
CA HIS A 5 60.92 12.02 -3.79
C HIS A 5 59.67 11.30 -3.30
N THR A 6 59.64 11.07 -2.02
CA THR A 6 58.47 10.63 -1.25
C THR A 6 57.40 11.70 -1.28
N PHE A 7 56.32 11.53 -2.03
CA PHE A 7 55.11 12.32 -1.94
C PHE A 7 54.24 11.78 -0.77
N ALA A 8 54.42 12.34 0.38
CA ALA A 8 53.49 12.18 1.51
C ALA A 8 52.23 13.01 1.22
N GLY A 9 51.28 12.43 0.49
CA GLY A 9 49.93 12.95 0.35
C GLY A 9 49.16 12.72 1.64
N GLY A 10 49.12 13.73 2.49
CA GLY A 10 48.26 13.77 3.66
C GLY A 10 46.80 13.80 3.23
N TYR A 11 46.14 12.67 3.25
CA TYR A 11 44.66 12.64 3.15
C TYR A 11 44.09 13.28 4.41
N LEU A 12 43.66 14.52 4.30
CA LEU A 12 42.84 15.18 5.29
C LEU A 12 41.59 14.32 5.48
N ARG A 13 41.57 13.60 6.58
CA ARG A 13 40.39 12.88 7.04
C ARG A 13 39.29 13.95 7.24
N PRO A 14 38.13 13.90 6.51
CA PRO A 14 37.06 14.82 6.84
C PRO A 14 36.64 14.54 8.27
N GLU A 15 36.71 15.57 9.10
CA GLU A 15 36.25 15.52 10.49
C GLU A 15 34.81 14.97 10.45
N ALA A 16 34.65 13.82 11.13
CA ALA A 16 33.34 13.25 11.39
C ALA A 16 32.57 14.28 12.21
N THR A 17 31.76 15.06 11.53
CA THR A 17 30.83 15.98 12.18
C THR A 17 29.99 15.13 13.12
N GLU A 18 30.26 15.27 14.42
CA GLU A 18 29.44 14.70 15.49
C GLU A 18 28.02 15.24 15.34
N ARG A 19 27.21 14.54 14.55
CA ARG A 19 25.77 14.77 14.48
C ARG A 19 25.25 14.34 15.84
N THR A 20 25.11 15.30 16.69
CA THR A 20 24.58 15.16 18.05
C THR A 20 23.32 14.29 18.04
N ALA A 21 23.36 13.19 18.80
CA ALA A 21 22.26 12.23 18.96
C ALA A 21 20.92 12.88 19.37
N SER A 22 21.00 14.05 20.01
CA SER A 22 19.87 14.89 20.41
C SER A 22 19.06 15.46 19.22
N ALA A 23 19.72 15.83 18.11
CA ALA A 23 19.02 16.31 16.92
C ALA A 23 18.15 15.21 16.26
N HIS A 24 18.58 13.95 16.38
CA HIS A 24 17.85 12.80 15.86
C HIS A 24 16.61 12.42 16.69
N LEU A 25 16.67 12.61 18.00
CA LEU A 25 15.54 12.36 18.92
C LEU A 25 14.46 13.45 18.79
N TYR A 26 14.89 14.72 18.70
CA TYR A 26 13.97 15.85 18.50
C TYR A 26 13.23 15.77 17.17
N GLY A 27 13.90 15.39 16.08
CA GLY A 27 13.29 15.19 14.77
C GLY A 27 12.24 14.04 14.73
N ARG A 28 12.50 12.93 15.44
CA ARG A 28 11.56 11.81 15.51
C ARG A 28 10.35 12.09 16.39
N ALA A 29 10.53 12.72 17.53
CA ALA A 29 9.45 13.08 18.43
C ALA A 29 8.55 14.17 17.82
N GLY A 30 9.15 15.22 17.24
CA GLY A 30 8.43 16.29 16.57
C GLY A 30 7.62 15.77 15.36
N LYS A 31 8.21 14.88 14.55
CA LYS A 31 7.50 14.25 13.45
C LYS A 31 6.32 13.41 13.94
N ARG A 32 6.51 12.58 14.97
CA ARG A 32 5.41 11.76 15.51
C ARG A 32 4.27 12.61 16.05
N LEU A 33 4.60 13.69 16.79
CA LEU A 33 3.59 14.59 17.30
C LEU A 33 2.81 15.26 16.15
N PHE A 34 3.50 15.74 15.13
CA PHE A 34 2.88 16.32 13.94
C PHE A 34 1.98 15.31 13.21
N ASP A 35 2.45 14.07 13.00
CA ASP A 35 1.69 13.00 12.34
C ASP A 35 0.41 12.66 13.14
N ILE A 36 0.51 12.61 14.48
CA ILE A 36 -0.66 12.35 15.35
C ILE A 36 -1.66 13.50 15.29
N VAL A 37 -1.21 14.74 15.42
CA VAL A 37 -2.07 15.92 15.37
C VAL A 37 -2.78 15.99 14.01
N LEU A 38 -2.04 15.78 12.91
CA LEU A 38 -2.61 15.78 11.57
C LEU A 38 -3.62 14.64 11.40
N ALA A 39 -3.32 13.44 11.89
CA ALA A 39 -4.24 12.31 11.84
C ALA A 39 -5.54 12.59 12.63
N LEU A 40 -5.43 13.15 13.84
CA LEU A 40 -6.60 13.52 14.65
C LEU A 40 -7.44 14.61 13.99
N LEU A 41 -6.83 15.54 13.29
CA LEU A 41 -7.52 16.60 12.56
C LEU A 41 -8.23 16.09 11.30
N LEU A 42 -7.64 15.12 10.62
CA LEU A 42 -8.23 14.49 9.44
C LEU A 42 -9.32 13.45 9.78
N LEU A 43 -9.24 12.84 10.96
CA LEU A 43 -10.15 11.78 11.38
C LEU A 43 -11.64 12.17 11.32
N PRO A 44 -12.09 13.35 11.82
CA PRO A 44 -13.49 13.75 11.73
C PRO A 44 -13.99 13.97 10.30
N VAL A 45 -13.09 14.23 9.35
CA VAL A 45 -13.44 14.37 7.93
C VAL A 45 -13.47 12.99 7.25
N LEU A 46 -12.51 12.12 7.54
CA LEU A 46 -12.42 10.80 6.94
C LEU A 46 -13.41 9.79 7.51
N ALA A 47 -13.73 9.90 8.81
CA ALA A 47 -14.63 8.96 9.47
C ALA A 47 -16.02 8.89 8.81
N PRO A 48 -16.72 9.99 8.52
CA PRO A 48 -18.02 9.93 7.84
C PRO A 48 -17.91 9.35 6.43
N VAL A 49 -16.84 9.63 5.68
CA VAL A 49 -16.60 9.06 4.36
C VAL A 49 -16.44 7.53 4.45
N ILE A 50 -15.62 7.05 5.38
CA ILE A 50 -15.42 5.61 5.62
C ILE A 50 -16.73 4.96 6.06
N LEU A 51 -17.53 5.61 6.92
CA LEU A 51 -18.81 5.08 7.35
C LEU A 51 -19.80 4.94 6.19
N VAL A 52 -19.92 5.95 5.34
CA VAL A 52 -20.80 5.91 4.16
C VAL A 52 -20.36 4.81 3.21
N LEU A 53 -19.06 4.74 2.87
CA LEU A 53 -18.52 3.68 2.02
C LEU A 53 -18.75 2.29 2.63
N SER A 54 -18.54 2.15 3.94
CA SER A 54 -18.79 0.90 4.66
C SER A 54 -20.26 0.47 4.60
N ALA A 55 -21.19 1.41 4.75
CA ALA A 55 -22.62 1.15 4.62
C ALA A 55 -22.97 0.67 3.20
N LEU A 56 -22.47 1.36 2.16
CA LEU A 56 -22.70 0.98 0.76
C LEU A 56 -22.15 -0.41 0.44
N ILE A 57 -20.94 -0.73 0.89
CA ILE A 57 -20.32 -2.05 0.68
C ILE A 57 -21.10 -3.15 1.42
N ARG A 58 -21.67 -2.83 2.58
CA ARG A 58 -22.46 -3.79 3.36
C ARG A 58 -23.79 -4.12 2.69
N MET A 59 -24.34 -3.21 1.92
CA MET A 59 -25.57 -3.46 1.14
C MET A 59 -25.35 -4.52 0.05
N ASP A 60 -24.12 -4.69 -0.44
CA ASP A 60 -23.74 -5.77 -1.39
C ASP A 60 -23.61 -7.15 -0.72
N GLY A 61 -23.95 -7.29 0.58
CA GLY A 61 -24.05 -8.56 1.30
C GLY A 61 -22.73 -9.19 1.67
N GLY A 62 -21.91 -8.57 2.53
CA GLY A 62 -20.68 -9.20 3.03
C GLY A 62 -19.81 -8.27 3.87
N PRO A 63 -18.64 -8.70 4.34
CA PRO A 63 -17.76 -7.89 5.18
C PRO A 63 -17.20 -6.70 4.41
N VAL A 64 -17.05 -5.56 5.09
CA VAL A 64 -16.48 -4.32 4.53
C VAL A 64 -14.99 -4.46 4.27
N PHE A 65 -14.29 -5.15 5.17
CA PHE A 65 -12.85 -5.34 5.08
C PHE A 65 -12.52 -6.76 4.63
N PHE A 66 -11.50 -6.85 3.83
CA PHE A 66 -10.91 -8.09 3.35
C PHE A 66 -9.44 -8.13 3.80
N ALA A 67 -9.04 -9.23 4.42
CA ALA A 67 -7.68 -9.47 4.83
C ALA A 67 -6.97 -10.32 3.77
N HIS A 68 -5.88 -9.80 3.20
CA HIS A 68 -5.03 -10.52 2.26
C HIS A 68 -3.66 -10.76 2.88
N GLU A 69 -3.27 -12.04 2.97
CA GLU A 69 -1.96 -12.40 3.49
C GLU A 69 -0.85 -11.92 2.53
N ARG A 70 0.12 -11.20 3.06
CA ARG A 70 1.27 -10.71 2.31
C ARG A 70 2.57 -11.05 3.03
N ILE A 71 3.65 -11.12 2.26
CA ILE A 71 4.99 -11.33 2.78
C ILE A 71 5.63 -9.95 2.99
N GLY A 72 5.99 -9.65 4.23
CA GLY A 72 6.65 -8.43 4.61
C GLY A 72 8.17 -8.55 4.67
N ARG A 73 8.79 -7.60 5.35
CA ARG A 73 10.23 -7.56 5.55
C ARG A 73 10.70 -8.83 6.29
N ASN A 74 11.82 -9.41 5.86
CA ASN A 74 12.41 -10.65 6.41
C ASN A 74 11.54 -11.91 6.26
N GLY A 75 10.63 -11.95 5.28
CA GLY A 75 9.78 -13.12 5.04
C GLY A 75 8.62 -13.29 6.02
N ALA A 76 8.40 -12.36 6.94
CA ALA A 76 7.28 -12.42 7.88
C ALA A 76 5.94 -12.21 7.14
N ARG A 77 4.98 -13.10 7.40
CA ARG A 77 3.62 -12.98 6.85
C ARG A 77 2.80 -12.01 7.68
N PHE A 78 2.03 -11.17 7.04
CA PHE A 78 1.10 -10.26 7.71
C PHE A 78 -0.19 -10.11 6.91
N ASN A 79 -1.29 -9.84 7.60
CA ASN A 79 -2.58 -9.58 6.99
C ASN A 79 -2.70 -8.11 6.59
N CYS A 80 -2.71 -7.84 5.29
CA CYS A 80 -3.01 -6.53 4.75
C CYS A 80 -4.52 -6.35 4.68
N LEU A 81 -5.06 -5.46 5.50
CA LEU A 81 -6.48 -5.11 5.46
C LEU A 81 -6.75 -4.17 4.30
N LYS A 82 -7.77 -4.50 3.51
CA LYS A 82 -8.24 -3.69 2.39
C LYS A 82 -9.75 -3.52 2.46
N ILE A 83 -10.24 -2.44 1.90
CA ILE A 83 -11.68 -2.26 1.68
C ILE A 83 -12.09 -3.17 0.53
N ARG A 84 -13.19 -3.91 0.70
CA ARG A 84 -13.68 -4.85 -0.29
C ARG A 84 -14.25 -4.11 -1.51
N SER A 85 -13.68 -4.39 -2.67
CA SER A 85 -14.09 -3.84 -3.96
C SER A 85 -14.75 -4.86 -4.90
N MET A 86 -14.90 -6.11 -4.44
CA MET A 86 -15.49 -7.22 -5.21
C MET A 86 -16.67 -7.85 -4.47
N VAL A 87 -17.53 -8.56 -5.20
CA VAL A 87 -18.60 -9.37 -4.61
C VAL A 87 -18.06 -10.45 -3.67
N PRO A 88 -18.86 -10.94 -2.68
CA PRO A 88 -18.41 -11.98 -1.74
C PRO A 88 -17.90 -13.25 -2.44
N ASP A 89 -18.62 -13.73 -3.43
CA ASP A 89 -18.32 -14.97 -4.16
C ASP A 89 -17.51 -14.73 -5.44
N ALA A 90 -16.56 -13.80 -5.40
CA ALA A 90 -15.78 -13.34 -6.55
C ALA A 90 -15.08 -14.50 -7.30
N GLU A 91 -14.68 -15.55 -6.63
CA GLU A 91 -14.04 -16.71 -7.26
C GLU A 91 -15.02 -17.56 -8.08
N THR A 92 -16.21 -17.78 -7.56
CA THR A 92 -17.28 -18.49 -8.27
C THR A 92 -17.77 -17.70 -9.48
N VAL A 93 -17.95 -16.38 -9.33
CA VAL A 93 -18.31 -15.48 -10.43
C VAL A 93 -17.25 -15.48 -11.51
N LEU A 94 -15.96 -15.47 -11.15
CA LEU A 94 -14.86 -15.56 -12.12
C LEU A 94 -14.93 -16.87 -12.91
N LYS A 95 -15.03 -18.01 -12.22
CA LYS A 95 -15.06 -19.33 -12.86
C LYS A 95 -16.20 -19.44 -13.86
N SER A 96 -17.41 -19.02 -13.49
CA SER A 96 -18.59 -19.06 -14.37
C SER A 96 -18.45 -18.10 -15.54
N TYR A 97 -17.89 -16.91 -15.33
CA TYR A 97 -17.67 -15.93 -16.39
C TYR A 97 -16.63 -16.41 -17.42
N LEU A 98 -15.51 -16.98 -16.97
CA LEU A 98 -14.49 -17.52 -17.86
C LEU A 98 -14.98 -18.76 -18.64
N ALA A 99 -15.82 -19.59 -18.03
CA ALA A 99 -16.43 -20.72 -18.70
C ALA A 99 -17.43 -20.32 -19.82
N ALA A 100 -18.11 -19.19 -19.63
CA ALA A 100 -19.08 -18.67 -20.58
C ALA A 100 -18.48 -17.77 -21.67
N ASN A 101 -17.28 -17.22 -21.46
CA ASN A 101 -16.66 -16.23 -22.34
C ASN A 101 -15.22 -16.59 -22.69
N ILE A 102 -15.03 -17.11 -23.92
CA ILE A 102 -13.70 -17.54 -24.41
C ILE A 102 -12.70 -16.38 -24.54
N HIS A 103 -13.18 -15.17 -24.84
CA HIS A 103 -12.30 -13.99 -24.94
C HIS A 103 -11.78 -13.58 -23.57
N ALA A 104 -12.65 -13.57 -22.56
CA ALA A 104 -12.29 -13.32 -21.18
C ALA A 104 -11.32 -14.39 -20.63
N ALA A 105 -11.54 -15.66 -21.00
CA ALA A 105 -10.64 -16.74 -20.60
C ALA A 105 -9.22 -16.52 -21.16
N ARG A 106 -9.09 -16.16 -22.44
CA ARG A 106 -7.78 -15.84 -23.05
C ARG A 106 -7.11 -14.60 -22.43
N GLU A 107 -7.90 -13.56 -22.15
CA GLU A 107 -7.38 -12.37 -21.48
C GLU A 107 -6.85 -12.71 -20.08
N TRP A 108 -7.58 -13.53 -19.33
CA TRP A 108 -7.19 -13.99 -18.02
C TRP A 108 -5.91 -14.81 -18.02
N GLU A 109 -5.75 -15.76 -18.96
CA GLU A 109 -4.53 -16.56 -19.12
C GLU A 109 -3.29 -15.71 -19.40
N MET A 110 -3.43 -14.63 -20.16
CA MET A 110 -2.31 -13.75 -20.51
C MET A 110 -1.93 -12.75 -19.42
N ARG A 111 -2.90 -12.23 -18.67
CA ARG A 111 -2.68 -11.06 -17.79
C ARG A 111 -3.10 -11.25 -16.36
N PHE A 112 -3.85 -12.28 -16.02
CA PHE A 112 -4.52 -12.48 -14.74
C PHE A 112 -5.38 -11.27 -14.31
N LYS A 113 -5.87 -10.54 -15.30
CA LYS A 113 -6.73 -9.36 -15.15
C LYS A 113 -7.74 -9.37 -16.28
N LEU A 114 -8.94 -8.85 -16.01
CA LEU A 114 -9.99 -8.64 -16.99
C LEU A 114 -10.19 -7.13 -17.17
N THR A 115 -10.40 -6.71 -18.41
CA THR A 115 -10.75 -5.33 -18.73
C THR A 115 -12.17 -5.01 -18.21
N ASP A 116 -13.09 -5.97 -18.39
CA ASP A 116 -14.44 -5.90 -17.84
C ASP A 116 -14.60 -7.04 -16.84
N ASP A 117 -14.39 -6.75 -15.56
CA ASP A 117 -14.39 -7.75 -14.49
C ASP A 117 -15.72 -7.76 -13.75
N PRO A 118 -16.57 -8.79 -13.95
CA PRO A 118 -17.90 -8.86 -13.37
C PRO A 118 -17.91 -9.01 -11.85
N ARG A 119 -16.76 -9.23 -11.25
CA ARG A 119 -16.61 -9.33 -9.79
C ARG A 119 -16.61 -7.97 -9.10
N ILE A 120 -16.28 -6.90 -9.85
CA ILE A 120 -16.13 -5.57 -9.28
C ILE A 120 -17.50 -4.95 -9.09
N THR A 121 -17.82 -4.54 -7.85
CA THR A 121 -19.06 -3.82 -7.56
C THR A 121 -18.97 -2.36 -8.04
N SER A 122 -20.11 -1.68 -8.19
CA SER A 122 -20.13 -0.26 -8.57
C SER A 122 -19.34 0.61 -7.58
N VAL A 123 -19.48 0.33 -6.27
CA VAL A 123 -18.69 0.98 -5.21
C VAL A 123 -17.23 0.59 -5.32
N GLY A 124 -16.95 -0.68 -5.61
CA GLY A 124 -15.61 -1.20 -5.83
C GLY A 124 -14.89 -0.53 -6.99
N LEU A 125 -15.60 -0.22 -8.07
CA LEU A 125 -15.04 0.52 -9.20
C LEU A 125 -14.63 1.94 -8.80
N PHE A 126 -15.45 2.62 -8.00
CA PHE A 126 -15.12 3.93 -7.45
C PHE A 126 -13.87 3.86 -6.54
N LEU A 127 -13.82 2.89 -5.61
CA LEU A 127 -12.68 2.70 -4.71
C LEU A 127 -11.37 2.50 -5.48
N ARG A 128 -11.37 1.65 -6.51
CA ARG A 128 -10.18 1.39 -7.34
C ARG A 128 -9.75 2.61 -8.15
N ARG A 129 -10.68 3.41 -8.66
CA ARG A 129 -10.36 4.64 -9.41
C ARG A 129 -9.77 5.73 -8.52
N THR A 130 -10.17 5.76 -7.25
CA THR A 130 -9.71 6.75 -6.26
C THR A 130 -8.51 6.28 -5.44
N GLY A 131 -8.15 4.98 -5.55
CA GLY A 131 -7.06 4.39 -4.77
C GLY A 131 -7.40 4.23 -3.29
N LEU A 132 -8.68 4.09 -2.94
CA LEU A 132 -9.17 3.92 -1.57
C LEU A 132 -9.35 2.44 -1.16
N ASP A 133 -9.03 1.47 -2.04
CA ASP A 133 -9.14 0.03 -1.81
C ASP A 133 -7.89 -0.62 -1.20
#